data_ee4fda6022a0e1216e975279aadd408c
#
_entry.id   ee4fda6022a0e1216e975279aadd408c
#
_cell.length_a   1.000
_cell.length_b   1.000
_cell.length_c   1.000
_cell.angle_alpha   90.00
_cell.angle_beta   90.00
_cell.angle_gamma   90.00
#
_symmetry.space_group_name_H-M   'P 1'
#
loop_
_entity.id
_entity.type
_entity.pdbx_description
1 polymer ?
#
loop_
_entity_poly.entity_id
_entity_poly.type
_entity_poly.pdbx_seq_one_letter_code
_entity_poly.pdbx_strand_id
1 'polypeptide(L)'
;MAKEIIRIENLKRYFKVGNETVKALRGVSFTIYEGEFVTIMGTSGSGKSTLLNTLGCLDTPTSGDYFLDGIAVRGMGKNERAKIRNRKIGFIFQNYNLLPKTTSLENVELPLLYNSGVSACERAERAEKCLRAVGLGERLYHKSNQMSGGQQQRVAIARALVNDPVIILADEATGNLDTRTSFSILTLFQRLHLEGRTIIFVTHNPEIAQYSSRNITLRDGHIVSDEYNNNILSAEEIYRSLPEESD
;
A
#
# COMPACT_ATOMS: atom_id res chain seq x y z
N MET A 1 6.02 -24.23 -5.44
CA MET A 1 6.60 -23.17 -4.57
C MET A 1 5.79 -21.91 -4.78
N ALA A 2 5.51 -21.15 -3.72
CA ALA A 2 4.84 -19.87 -3.86
C ALA A 2 5.72 -18.90 -4.68
N LYS A 3 5.11 -18.06 -5.52
CA LYS A 3 5.81 -17.10 -6.37
C LYS A 3 6.38 -15.96 -5.54
N GLU A 4 7.66 -15.63 -5.71
CA GLU A 4 8.27 -14.46 -5.09
C GLU A 4 7.78 -13.18 -5.77
N ILE A 5 7.18 -12.27 -5.00
CA ILE A 5 6.75 -10.94 -5.46
C ILE A 5 7.80 -9.89 -5.11
N ILE A 6 8.32 -9.92 -3.90
CA ILE A 6 9.43 -9.07 -3.46
C ILE A 6 10.55 -9.92 -2.93
N ARG A 7 11.79 -9.64 -3.37
CA ARG A 7 13.00 -10.16 -2.75
C ARG A 7 13.99 -9.03 -2.55
N ILE A 8 14.42 -8.87 -1.31
CA ILE A 8 15.38 -7.87 -0.88
C ILE A 8 16.56 -8.56 -0.24
N GLU A 9 17.79 -8.17 -0.64
CA GLU A 9 19.03 -8.72 -0.15
C GLU A 9 19.97 -7.61 0.31
N ASN A 10 20.29 -7.56 1.59
CA ASN A 10 21.21 -6.62 2.23
C ASN A 10 20.99 -5.16 1.82
N LEU A 11 19.70 -4.74 1.76
CA LEU A 11 19.30 -3.42 1.30
C LEU A 11 19.74 -2.34 2.29
N LYS A 12 20.48 -1.35 1.80
CA LYS A 12 20.94 -0.18 2.58
C LYS A 12 20.45 1.10 1.94
N ARG A 13 20.03 2.04 2.76
CA ARG A 13 19.70 3.39 2.31
C ARG A 13 20.27 4.44 3.26
N TYR A 14 21.17 5.25 2.73
CA TYR A 14 21.87 6.29 3.45
C TYR A 14 21.59 7.65 2.81
N PHE A 15 21.35 8.66 3.62
CA PHE A 15 21.12 10.04 3.20
C PHE A 15 22.27 10.91 3.73
N LYS A 16 22.79 11.80 2.88
CA LYS A 16 23.73 12.84 3.30
C LYS A 16 22.92 14.07 3.72
N VAL A 17 23.10 14.50 4.95
CA VAL A 17 22.48 15.70 5.52
C VAL A 17 23.61 16.60 6.02
N GLY A 18 24.02 17.58 5.23
CA GLY A 18 25.22 18.37 5.49
C GLY A 18 26.47 17.47 5.54
N ASN A 19 27.18 17.48 6.65
CA ASN A 19 28.39 16.68 6.88
C ASN A 19 28.09 15.30 7.50
N GLU A 20 26.83 15.02 7.85
CA GLU A 20 26.43 13.75 8.49
C GLU A 20 25.83 12.78 7.49
N THR A 21 25.93 11.48 7.82
CA THR A 21 25.29 10.41 7.05
C THR A 21 24.24 9.71 7.91
N VAL A 22 22.96 9.93 7.58
CA VAL A 22 21.84 9.23 8.20
C VAL A 22 21.66 7.88 7.53
N LYS A 23 21.84 6.80 8.30
CA LYS A 23 21.71 5.41 7.84
C LYS A 23 20.28 4.92 8.14
N ALA A 24 19.34 5.17 7.20
CA ALA A 24 17.94 4.84 7.39
C ALA A 24 17.63 3.35 7.26
N LEU A 25 18.32 2.62 6.36
CA LEU A 25 18.27 1.16 6.25
C LEU A 25 19.69 0.62 6.28
N ARG A 26 19.93 -0.42 7.09
CA ARG A 26 21.29 -0.88 7.45
C ARG A 26 21.56 -2.34 7.08
N GLY A 27 20.97 -2.82 5.96
CA GLY A 27 21.17 -4.20 5.50
C GLY A 27 19.92 -5.06 5.77
N VAL A 28 18.77 -4.60 5.31
CA VAL A 28 17.49 -5.28 5.42
C VAL A 28 17.42 -6.39 4.36
N SER A 29 16.96 -7.59 4.75
CA SER A 29 16.75 -8.73 3.85
C SER A 29 15.47 -9.47 4.22
N PHE A 30 14.57 -9.67 3.25
CA PHE A 30 13.36 -10.50 3.36
C PHE A 30 12.78 -10.79 1.99
N THR A 31 11.90 -11.80 1.93
CA THR A 31 11.13 -12.16 0.73
C THR A 31 9.65 -12.11 1.05
N ILE A 32 8.83 -11.57 0.13
CA ILE A 32 7.37 -11.60 0.21
C ILE A 32 6.84 -12.42 -0.97
N TYR A 33 5.93 -13.33 -0.66
CA TYR A 33 5.32 -14.23 -1.64
C TYR A 33 3.95 -13.73 -2.07
N GLU A 34 3.50 -14.22 -3.22
CA GLU A 34 2.17 -13.94 -3.76
C GLU A 34 1.07 -14.34 -2.77
N GLY A 35 0.10 -13.45 -2.58
CA GLY A 35 -1.00 -13.67 -1.66
C GLY A 35 -0.68 -13.43 -0.17
N GLU A 36 0.53 -12.99 0.21
CA GLU A 36 0.79 -12.62 1.61
C GLU A 36 0.16 -11.27 1.97
N PHE A 37 -0.37 -11.17 3.18
CA PHE A 37 -0.70 -9.90 3.83
C PHE A 37 0.33 -9.64 4.93
N VAL A 38 1.28 -8.75 4.67
CA VAL A 38 2.41 -8.46 5.55
C VAL A 38 2.23 -7.10 6.22
N THR A 39 2.32 -7.05 7.53
CA THR A 39 2.41 -5.77 8.26
C THR A 39 3.86 -5.46 8.60
N ILE A 40 4.33 -4.26 8.23
CA ILE A 40 5.64 -3.73 8.59
C ILE A 40 5.46 -2.71 9.71
N MET A 41 6.01 -3.02 10.89
CA MET A 41 5.89 -2.20 12.09
C MET A 41 7.23 -1.62 12.53
N GLY A 42 7.16 -0.66 13.45
CA GLY A 42 8.32 -0.08 14.13
C GLY A 42 8.02 1.32 14.65
N THR A 43 8.85 1.81 15.54
CA THR A 43 8.75 3.17 16.08
C THR A 43 8.99 4.25 15.03
N SER A 44 8.66 5.50 15.34
CA SER A 44 9.05 6.63 14.48
C SER A 44 10.57 6.65 14.29
N GLY A 45 11.03 6.93 13.06
CA GLY A 45 12.47 6.92 12.73
C GLY A 45 13.09 5.55 12.49
N SER A 46 12.38 4.43 12.63
CA SER A 46 12.93 3.08 12.44
C SER A 46 13.30 2.73 10.98
N GLY A 47 12.88 3.55 9.99
CA GLY A 47 13.18 3.33 8.58
C GLY A 47 11.99 2.86 7.73
N LYS A 48 10.77 2.72 8.29
CA LYS A 48 9.58 2.22 7.59
C LYS A 48 9.25 2.98 6.31
N SER A 49 9.12 4.30 6.38
CA SER A 49 8.81 5.13 5.20
C SER A 49 9.92 5.09 4.15
N THR A 50 11.19 4.95 4.58
CA THR A 50 12.32 4.75 3.65
C THR A 50 12.22 3.40 2.96
N LEU A 51 11.89 2.34 3.71
CA LEU A 51 11.67 1.01 3.14
C LEU A 51 10.49 1.03 2.16
N LEU A 52 9.35 1.59 2.56
CA LEU A 52 8.16 1.69 1.72
C LEU A 52 8.45 2.46 0.42
N ASN A 53 9.15 3.59 0.49
CA ASN A 53 9.53 4.37 -0.70
C ASN A 53 10.47 3.58 -1.63
N THR A 54 11.36 2.77 -1.06
CA THR A 54 12.25 1.90 -1.85
C THR A 54 11.46 0.78 -2.50
N LEU A 55 10.58 0.08 -1.76
CA LEU A 55 9.67 -0.93 -2.28
C LEU A 55 8.77 -0.38 -3.37
N GLY A 56 8.30 0.83 -3.18
CA GLY A 56 7.47 1.56 -4.13
C GLY A 56 8.20 2.11 -5.35
N CYS A 57 9.48 1.86 -5.52
CA CYS A 57 10.29 2.43 -6.61
C CYS A 57 10.27 3.97 -6.66
N LEU A 58 9.95 4.64 -5.54
CA LEU A 58 10.01 6.10 -5.38
C LEU A 58 11.44 6.54 -5.06
N ASP A 59 12.17 5.71 -4.33
CA ASP A 59 13.57 5.94 -3.97
C ASP A 59 14.47 4.78 -4.44
N THR A 60 15.78 4.98 -4.41
CA THR A 60 16.77 3.98 -4.80
C THR A 60 17.66 3.60 -3.62
N PRO A 61 17.95 2.31 -3.41
CA PRO A 61 18.86 1.90 -2.38
C PRO A 61 20.28 2.43 -2.65
N THR A 62 21.03 2.67 -1.58
CA THR A 62 22.47 3.00 -1.67
C THR A 62 23.27 1.76 -2.09
N SER A 63 22.90 0.59 -1.56
CA SER A 63 23.48 -0.71 -1.91
C SER A 63 22.50 -1.85 -1.56
N GLY A 64 22.84 -3.07 -1.94
CA GLY A 64 21.98 -4.24 -1.83
C GLY A 64 21.11 -4.42 -3.06
N ASP A 65 20.34 -5.48 -3.12
CA ASP A 65 19.53 -5.84 -4.28
C ASP A 65 18.04 -5.84 -3.93
N TYR A 66 17.23 -5.42 -4.90
CA TYR A 66 15.77 -5.42 -4.82
C TYR A 66 15.20 -5.97 -6.13
N PHE A 67 14.37 -7.00 -6.00
CA PHE A 67 13.62 -7.61 -7.10
C PHE A 67 12.12 -7.47 -6.84
N LEU A 68 11.39 -7.02 -7.86
CA LEU A 68 9.93 -6.94 -7.86
C LEU A 68 9.39 -7.81 -8.99
N ASP A 69 8.63 -8.84 -8.64
CA ASP A 69 8.05 -9.81 -9.60
C ASP A 69 9.12 -10.34 -10.58
N GLY A 70 10.27 -10.75 -10.01
CA GLY A 70 11.43 -11.25 -10.75
C GLY A 70 12.27 -10.20 -11.47
N ILE A 71 11.88 -8.92 -11.45
CA ILE A 71 12.57 -7.83 -12.16
C ILE A 71 13.54 -7.13 -11.20
N ALA A 72 14.84 -7.07 -11.54
CA ALA A 72 15.82 -6.33 -10.77
C ALA A 72 15.60 -4.82 -10.89
N VAL A 73 15.28 -4.16 -9.77
CA VAL A 73 15.00 -2.71 -9.73
C VAL A 73 16.27 -1.88 -9.62
N ARG A 74 17.35 -2.47 -9.08
CA ARG A 74 18.65 -1.83 -8.98
C ARG A 74 19.20 -1.45 -10.35
N GLY A 75 19.68 -0.21 -10.49
CA GLY A 75 20.25 0.29 -11.75
C GLY A 75 19.23 0.86 -12.74
N MET A 76 17.94 0.72 -12.48
CA MET A 76 16.91 1.30 -13.34
C MET A 76 16.90 2.83 -13.32
N GLY A 77 16.70 3.42 -14.49
CA GLY A 77 16.47 4.84 -14.65
C GLY A 77 15.12 5.30 -14.09
N LYS A 78 14.95 6.62 -13.94
CA LYS A 78 13.70 7.20 -13.39
C LYS A 78 12.45 6.77 -14.17
N ASN A 79 12.54 6.75 -15.50
CA ASN A 79 11.41 6.39 -16.38
C ASN A 79 11.03 4.91 -16.28
N GLU A 80 12.02 4.01 -16.16
CA GLU A 80 11.78 2.58 -16.00
C GLU A 80 11.10 2.29 -14.66
N ARG A 81 11.60 2.89 -13.58
CA ARG A 81 10.97 2.80 -12.26
C ARG A 81 9.53 3.34 -12.26
N ALA A 82 9.28 4.46 -12.95
CA ALA A 82 7.94 5.01 -13.08
C ALA A 82 6.98 4.05 -13.82
N LYS A 83 7.45 3.38 -14.87
CA LYS A 83 6.67 2.36 -15.61
C LYS A 83 6.35 1.16 -14.73
N ILE A 84 7.35 0.64 -14.00
CA ILE A 84 7.15 -0.51 -13.08
C ILE A 84 6.19 -0.12 -11.96
N ARG A 85 6.38 1.03 -11.34
CA ARG A 85 5.49 1.55 -10.29
C ARG A 85 4.05 1.63 -10.79
N ASN A 86 3.82 2.21 -11.95
CA ASN A 86 2.48 2.34 -12.51
C ASN A 86 1.80 0.99 -12.77
N ARG A 87 2.56 0.00 -13.28
CA ARG A 87 1.99 -1.28 -13.73
C ARG A 87 1.90 -2.34 -12.64
N LYS A 88 2.80 -2.30 -11.64
CA LYS A 88 2.98 -3.41 -10.70
C LYS A 88 2.68 -3.03 -9.25
N ILE A 89 2.56 -1.74 -8.93
CA ILE A 89 2.42 -1.28 -7.55
C ILE A 89 1.17 -0.41 -7.42
N GLY A 90 0.28 -0.80 -6.51
CA GLY A 90 -0.82 0.04 -6.03
C GLY A 90 -0.41 0.76 -4.76
N PHE A 91 -0.41 2.09 -4.77
CA PHE A 91 -0.09 2.90 -3.58
C PHE A 91 -1.34 3.43 -2.89
N ILE A 92 -1.39 3.28 -1.56
CA ILE A 92 -2.40 3.83 -0.69
C ILE A 92 -1.70 4.62 0.41
N PHE A 93 -1.99 5.92 0.53
CA PHE A 93 -1.34 6.84 1.47
C PHE A 93 -2.28 7.22 2.62
N GLN A 94 -1.72 7.58 3.75
CA GLN A 94 -2.43 8.08 4.93
C GLN A 94 -3.32 9.29 4.62
N ASN A 95 -2.86 10.22 3.79
CA ASN A 95 -3.56 11.45 3.41
C ASN A 95 -4.36 11.30 2.10
N TYR A 96 -4.71 10.07 1.70
CA TYR A 96 -5.47 9.73 0.48
C TYR A 96 -4.82 10.21 -0.82
N ASN A 97 -4.20 11.38 -0.86
CA ASN A 97 -3.56 12.02 -2.02
C ASN A 97 -4.46 12.04 -3.26
N LEU A 98 -5.75 12.37 -3.05
CA LEU A 98 -6.69 12.57 -4.13
C LEU A 98 -6.55 13.98 -4.73
N LEU A 99 -6.80 14.10 -6.01
CA LEU A 99 -6.89 15.40 -6.67
C LEU A 99 -8.21 16.09 -6.25
N PRO A 100 -8.18 17.26 -5.59
CA PRO A 100 -9.36 17.79 -4.90
C PRO A 100 -10.44 18.33 -5.84
N LYS A 101 -10.08 18.69 -7.09
CA LYS A 101 -11.01 19.26 -8.07
C LYS A 101 -11.61 18.23 -9.03
N THR A 102 -11.17 16.98 -8.94
CA THR A 102 -11.61 15.87 -9.79
C THR A 102 -12.60 14.97 -9.06
N THR A 103 -13.40 14.24 -9.81
CA THR A 103 -14.35 13.25 -9.31
C THR A 103 -13.65 11.99 -8.80
N SER A 104 -14.40 11.11 -8.11
CA SER A 104 -13.91 9.78 -7.73
C SER A 104 -13.47 8.99 -8.95
N LEU A 105 -14.27 8.99 -10.02
CA LEU A 105 -14.00 8.30 -11.27
C LEU A 105 -12.68 8.79 -11.88
N GLU A 106 -12.52 10.11 -12.06
CA GLU A 106 -11.31 10.72 -12.62
C GLU A 106 -10.06 10.44 -11.75
N ASN A 107 -10.19 10.44 -10.41
CA ASN A 107 -9.08 10.07 -9.53
C ASN A 107 -8.64 8.61 -9.74
N VAL A 108 -9.58 7.69 -9.93
CA VAL A 108 -9.27 6.26 -10.14
C VAL A 108 -8.75 6.01 -11.55
N GLU A 109 -9.15 6.79 -12.56
CA GLU A 109 -8.62 6.70 -13.93
C GLU A 109 -7.17 7.16 -14.07
N LEU A 110 -6.65 8.01 -13.16
CA LEU A 110 -5.33 8.64 -13.27
C LEU A 110 -4.19 7.66 -13.62
N PRO A 111 -4.03 6.49 -12.95
CA PRO A 111 -2.96 5.57 -13.29
C PRO A 111 -3.08 5.00 -14.71
N LEU A 112 -4.29 4.90 -15.25
CA LEU A 112 -4.55 4.38 -16.60
C LEU A 112 -4.17 5.38 -17.71
N LEU A 113 -4.11 6.69 -17.40
CA LEU A 113 -3.69 7.72 -18.36
C LEU A 113 -2.23 7.55 -18.80
N TYR A 114 -1.40 6.90 -17.98
CA TYR A 114 -0.01 6.59 -18.31
C TYR A 114 0.16 5.32 -19.15
N ASN A 115 -0.94 4.66 -19.51
CA ASN A 115 -0.96 3.47 -20.36
C ASN A 115 -1.62 3.82 -21.71
N SER A 116 -0.81 4.11 -22.71
CA SER A 116 -1.26 4.51 -24.07
C SER A 116 -2.10 3.45 -24.80
N GLY A 117 -2.11 2.21 -24.32
CA GLY A 117 -2.91 1.12 -24.92
C GLY A 117 -4.35 1.03 -24.41
N VAL A 118 -4.78 1.88 -23.44
CA VAL A 118 -6.12 1.83 -22.85
C VAL A 118 -6.96 2.99 -23.36
N SER A 119 -8.09 2.71 -24.01
CA SER A 119 -9.02 3.72 -24.54
C SER A 119 -9.72 4.49 -23.40
N ALA A 120 -10.31 5.67 -23.71
CA ALA A 120 -11.04 6.45 -22.70
C ALA A 120 -12.24 5.68 -22.14
N CYS A 121 -12.98 4.96 -22.99
CA CYS A 121 -14.11 4.13 -22.56
C CYS A 121 -13.65 3.03 -21.60
N GLU A 122 -12.59 2.31 -21.94
CA GLU A 122 -12.05 1.24 -21.12
C GLU A 122 -11.50 1.75 -19.77
N ARG A 123 -10.89 2.97 -19.75
CA ARG A 123 -10.46 3.59 -18.49
C ARG A 123 -11.63 3.84 -17.54
N ALA A 124 -12.71 4.44 -18.07
CA ALA A 124 -13.91 4.72 -17.27
C ALA A 124 -14.55 3.43 -16.74
N GLU A 125 -14.69 2.39 -17.57
CA GLU A 125 -15.23 1.09 -17.17
C GLU A 125 -14.39 0.41 -16.06
N ARG A 126 -13.07 0.39 -16.20
CA ARG A 126 -12.16 -0.17 -15.19
C ARG A 126 -12.24 0.62 -13.88
N ALA A 127 -12.26 1.95 -13.95
CA ALA A 127 -12.35 2.82 -12.79
C ALA A 127 -13.69 2.65 -12.06
N GLU A 128 -14.81 2.60 -12.80
CA GLU A 128 -16.13 2.33 -12.24
C GLU A 128 -16.17 0.96 -11.55
N LYS A 129 -15.65 -0.09 -12.19
CA LYS A 129 -15.56 -1.43 -11.61
C LYS A 129 -14.81 -1.42 -10.26
N CYS A 130 -13.67 -0.72 -10.20
CA CYS A 130 -12.89 -0.60 -8.95
C CYS A 130 -13.66 0.18 -7.88
N LEU A 131 -14.36 1.26 -8.22
CA LEU A 131 -15.17 2.03 -7.28
C LEU A 131 -16.34 1.20 -6.75
N ARG A 132 -17.03 0.44 -7.59
CA ARG A 132 -18.07 -0.50 -7.15
C ARG A 132 -17.54 -1.58 -6.22
N ALA A 133 -16.36 -2.14 -6.51
CA ALA A 133 -15.70 -3.14 -5.67
C ALA A 133 -15.37 -2.65 -4.26
N VAL A 134 -15.12 -1.36 -4.09
CA VAL A 134 -14.90 -0.75 -2.75
C VAL A 134 -16.17 -0.13 -2.13
N GLY A 135 -17.36 -0.35 -2.73
CA GLY A 135 -18.64 0.11 -2.22
C GLY A 135 -18.96 1.58 -2.52
N LEU A 136 -18.40 2.15 -3.59
CA LEU A 136 -18.60 3.55 -3.99
C LEU A 136 -19.30 3.71 -5.35
N GLY A 137 -20.12 2.72 -5.76
CA GLY A 137 -20.85 2.77 -7.04
C GLY A 137 -21.76 3.98 -7.21
N GLU A 138 -22.35 4.49 -6.12
CA GLU A 138 -23.22 5.66 -6.11
C GLU A 138 -22.46 7.00 -5.94
N ARG A 139 -21.12 6.95 -5.87
CA ARG A 139 -20.26 8.11 -5.60
C ARG A 139 -19.27 8.41 -6.72
N LEU A 140 -19.49 7.90 -7.94
CA LEU A 140 -18.58 8.01 -9.10
C LEU A 140 -18.21 9.47 -9.42
N TYR A 141 -19.19 10.36 -9.37
CA TYR A 141 -19.06 11.77 -9.78
C TYR A 141 -18.88 12.73 -8.60
N HIS A 142 -18.76 12.22 -7.36
CA HIS A 142 -18.49 13.06 -6.20
C HIS A 142 -17.02 13.48 -6.18
N LYS A 143 -16.77 14.72 -5.75
CA LYS A 143 -15.43 15.26 -5.52
C LYS A 143 -14.94 14.94 -4.10
N SER A 144 -13.64 15.03 -3.84
CA SER A 144 -13.06 14.70 -2.53
C SER A 144 -13.69 15.48 -1.38
N ASN A 145 -14.01 16.76 -1.57
CA ASN A 145 -14.65 17.61 -0.56
C ASN A 145 -16.13 17.29 -0.28
N GLN A 146 -16.71 16.37 -1.03
CA GLN A 146 -18.09 15.88 -0.86
C GLN A 146 -18.13 14.48 -0.21
N MET A 147 -16.98 14.00 0.27
CA MET A 147 -16.82 12.64 0.79
C MET A 147 -16.20 12.65 2.18
N SER A 148 -16.64 11.70 3.03
CA SER A 148 -15.99 11.45 4.32
C SER A 148 -14.56 10.91 4.13
N GLY A 149 -13.73 10.94 5.19
CA GLY A 149 -12.38 10.40 5.19
C GLY A 149 -12.33 8.93 4.75
N GLY A 150 -13.25 8.11 5.24
CA GLY A 150 -13.37 6.70 4.86
C GLY A 150 -13.75 6.50 3.39
N GLN A 151 -14.64 7.35 2.86
CA GLN A 151 -14.98 7.32 1.43
C GLN A 151 -13.78 7.75 0.57
N GLN A 152 -13.04 8.78 0.96
CA GLN A 152 -11.81 9.20 0.29
C GLN A 152 -10.76 8.09 0.30
N GLN A 153 -10.59 7.38 1.42
CA GLN A 153 -9.67 6.24 1.50
C GLN A 153 -10.11 5.09 0.58
N ARG A 154 -11.38 4.81 0.48
CA ARG A 154 -11.90 3.82 -0.48
C ARG A 154 -11.64 4.22 -1.94
N VAL A 155 -11.73 5.51 -2.29
CA VAL A 155 -11.32 6.00 -3.63
C VAL A 155 -9.81 5.77 -3.84
N ALA A 156 -8.96 6.06 -2.84
CA ALA A 156 -7.52 5.81 -2.93
C ALA A 156 -7.20 4.31 -3.10
N ILE A 157 -7.95 3.43 -2.42
CA ILE A 157 -7.84 1.98 -2.61
C ILE A 157 -8.27 1.57 -4.03
N ALA A 158 -9.40 2.07 -4.53
CA ALA A 158 -9.86 1.79 -5.90
C ALA A 158 -8.82 2.24 -6.95
N ARG A 159 -8.23 3.43 -6.75
CA ARG A 159 -7.14 3.94 -7.60
C ARG A 159 -5.92 3.03 -7.57
N ALA A 160 -5.57 2.49 -6.41
CA ALA A 160 -4.45 1.57 -6.28
C ALA A 160 -4.69 0.26 -7.04
N LEU A 161 -5.93 -0.20 -7.15
CA LEU A 161 -6.32 -1.47 -7.77
C LEU A 161 -6.50 -1.40 -9.29
N VAL A 162 -6.68 -0.20 -9.88
CA VAL A 162 -7.18 -0.03 -11.25
C VAL A 162 -6.27 -0.61 -12.36
N ASN A 163 -4.95 -0.68 -12.10
CA ASN A 163 -3.97 -1.31 -13.01
C ASN A 163 -3.73 -2.79 -12.71
N ASP A 164 -4.53 -3.41 -11.82
CA ASP A 164 -4.33 -4.81 -11.39
C ASP A 164 -2.89 -5.09 -10.92
N PRO A 165 -2.40 -4.39 -9.89
CA PRO A 165 -1.02 -4.45 -9.46
C PRO A 165 -0.68 -5.81 -8.84
N VAL A 166 0.61 -6.21 -8.90
CA VAL A 166 1.11 -7.44 -8.24
C VAL A 166 1.24 -7.26 -6.73
N ILE A 167 1.32 -6.01 -6.26
CA ILE A 167 1.43 -5.68 -4.84
C ILE A 167 0.72 -4.36 -4.51
N ILE A 168 0.09 -4.32 -3.34
CA ILE A 168 -0.50 -3.12 -2.75
C ILE A 168 0.39 -2.67 -1.59
N LEU A 169 0.86 -1.43 -1.63
CA LEU A 169 1.63 -0.79 -0.57
C LEU A 169 0.74 0.23 0.15
N ALA A 170 0.41 0.00 1.40
CA ALA A 170 -0.42 0.87 2.22
C ALA A 170 0.41 1.53 3.33
N ASP A 171 0.52 2.85 3.29
CA ASP A 171 1.23 3.67 4.28
C ASP A 171 0.23 4.27 5.26
N GLU A 172 0.18 3.73 6.48
CA GLU A 172 -0.72 4.17 7.56
C GLU A 172 -2.17 4.41 7.09
N ALA A 173 -2.70 3.50 6.26
CA ALA A 173 -3.96 3.69 5.53
C ALA A 173 -5.22 3.85 6.42
N THR A 174 -5.10 3.69 7.73
CA THR A 174 -6.16 3.90 8.73
C THR A 174 -5.85 5.03 9.70
N GLY A 175 -4.66 5.65 9.63
CA GLY A 175 -4.16 6.57 10.65
C GLY A 175 -4.94 7.88 10.83
N ASN A 176 -5.72 8.30 9.83
CA ASN A 176 -6.53 9.52 9.85
C ASN A 176 -8.04 9.23 9.95
N LEU A 177 -8.42 8.01 10.32
CA LEU A 177 -9.81 7.56 10.37
C LEU A 177 -10.22 7.29 11.82
N ASP A 178 -11.50 7.46 12.10
CA ASP A 178 -12.11 6.97 13.34
C ASP A 178 -12.04 5.44 13.45
N THR A 179 -12.31 4.92 14.64
CA THR A 179 -12.17 3.49 14.92
C THR A 179 -13.05 2.64 14.03
N ARG A 180 -14.34 2.98 13.89
CA ARG A 180 -15.30 2.21 13.09
C ARG A 180 -14.90 2.20 11.61
N THR A 181 -14.58 3.36 11.05
CA THR A 181 -14.11 3.51 9.68
C THR A 181 -12.79 2.76 9.45
N SER A 182 -11.86 2.78 10.41
CA SER A 182 -10.60 2.02 10.36
C SER A 182 -10.84 0.52 10.21
N PHE A 183 -11.74 -0.06 11.00
CA PHE A 183 -12.10 -1.48 10.88
C PHE A 183 -12.84 -1.80 9.58
N SER A 184 -13.66 -0.89 9.08
CA SER A 184 -14.28 -1.00 7.75
C SER A 184 -13.24 -1.06 6.63
N ILE A 185 -12.16 -0.29 6.72
CA ILE A 185 -11.04 -0.32 5.76
C ILE A 185 -10.18 -1.59 5.95
N LEU A 186 -9.91 -2.02 7.18
CA LEU A 186 -9.20 -3.29 7.44
C LEU A 186 -9.97 -4.50 6.91
N THR A 187 -11.30 -4.52 7.08
CA THR A 187 -12.16 -5.55 6.48
C THR A 187 -12.01 -5.59 4.96
N LEU A 188 -11.92 -4.42 4.31
CA LEU A 188 -11.68 -4.34 2.87
C LEU A 188 -10.29 -4.92 2.51
N PHE A 189 -9.23 -4.63 3.28
CA PHE A 189 -7.90 -5.21 3.05
C PHE A 189 -7.90 -6.73 3.24
N GLN A 190 -8.56 -7.26 4.29
CA GLN A 190 -8.68 -8.70 4.49
C GLN A 190 -9.45 -9.38 3.35
N ARG A 191 -10.51 -8.76 2.84
CA ARG A 191 -11.23 -9.26 1.67
C ARG A 191 -10.32 -9.31 0.42
N LEU A 192 -9.58 -8.23 0.14
CA LEU A 192 -8.62 -8.20 -0.97
C LEU A 192 -7.54 -9.28 -0.83
N HIS A 193 -7.06 -9.53 0.40
CA HIS A 193 -6.12 -10.62 0.69
C HIS A 193 -6.73 -11.99 0.39
N LEU A 194 -7.98 -12.24 0.81
CA LEU A 194 -8.71 -13.48 0.51
C LEU A 194 -8.96 -13.67 -1.00
N GLU A 195 -9.04 -12.58 -1.76
CA GLU A 195 -9.09 -12.58 -3.24
C GLU A 195 -7.70 -12.85 -3.87
N GLY A 196 -6.66 -13.11 -3.08
CA GLY A 196 -5.30 -13.45 -3.53
C GLY A 196 -4.37 -12.24 -3.74
N ARG A 197 -4.75 -11.04 -3.30
CA ARG A 197 -3.89 -9.86 -3.42
C ARG A 197 -2.74 -9.90 -2.42
N THR A 198 -1.54 -9.55 -2.89
CA THR A 198 -0.36 -9.34 -2.02
C THR A 198 -0.40 -7.94 -1.45
N ILE A 199 -0.32 -7.81 -0.13
CA ILE A 199 -0.49 -6.53 0.58
C ILE A 199 0.68 -6.33 1.54
N ILE A 200 1.30 -5.14 1.50
CA ILE A 200 2.18 -4.64 2.55
C ILE A 200 1.51 -3.45 3.21
N PHE A 201 1.25 -3.58 4.50
CA PHE A 201 0.66 -2.53 5.32
C PHE A 201 1.72 -2.00 6.28
N VAL A 202 2.09 -0.72 6.14
CA VAL A 202 3.04 -0.07 7.04
C VAL A 202 2.27 0.69 8.11
N THR A 203 2.60 0.46 9.37
CA THR A 203 1.94 1.13 10.49
C THR A 203 2.86 1.25 11.70
N HIS A 204 2.56 2.18 12.58
CA HIS A 204 3.13 2.25 13.92
C HIS A 204 2.16 1.69 14.98
N ASN A 205 0.91 1.34 14.62
CA ASN A 205 -0.08 0.73 15.51
C ASN A 205 0.10 -0.79 15.55
N PRO A 206 0.52 -1.38 16.69
CA PRO A 206 0.74 -2.83 16.82
C PRO A 206 -0.56 -3.64 16.76
N GLU A 207 -1.73 -3.03 17.03
CA GLU A 207 -3.01 -3.73 16.94
C GLU A 207 -3.31 -4.20 15.51
N ILE A 208 -2.91 -3.42 14.50
CA ILE A 208 -3.11 -3.75 13.09
C ILE A 208 -2.42 -5.07 12.69
N ALA A 209 -1.30 -5.38 13.34
CA ALA A 209 -0.54 -6.61 13.10
C ALA A 209 -1.35 -7.89 13.35
N GLN A 210 -2.38 -7.83 14.19
CA GLN A 210 -3.24 -8.99 14.50
C GLN A 210 -4.13 -9.39 13.32
N TYR A 211 -4.29 -8.50 12.32
CA TYR A 211 -5.17 -8.69 11.15
C TYR A 211 -4.42 -9.12 9.89
N SER A 212 -3.10 -9.26 9.93
CA SER A 212 -2.25 -9.70 8.82
C SER A 212 -1.67 -11.08 9.04
N SER A 213 -1.24 -11.76 7.97
CA SER A 213 -0.69 -13.11 8.01
C SER A 213 0.77 -13.18 8.43
N ARG A 214 1.52 -12.05 8.37
CA ARG A 214 2.93 -11.98 8.72
C ARG A 214 3.31 -10.59 9.20
N ASN A 215 4.17 -10.52 10.19
CA ASN A 215 4.59 -9.29 10.85
C ASN A 215 6.11 -9.13 10.79
N ILE A 216 6.58 -8.02 10.19
CA ILE A 216 7.98 -7.64 10.13
C ILE A 216 8.17 -6.40 11.00
N THR A 217 9.07 -6.46 11.99
CA THR A 217 9.37 -5.32 12.87
C THR A 217 10.71 -4.70 12.51
N LEU A 218 10.66 -3.39 12.21
CA LEU A 218 11.85 -2.56 11.99
C LEU A 218 12.24 -1.79 13.25
N ARG A 219 13.54 -1.78 13.56
CA ARG A 219 14.14 -0.91 14.56
C ARG A 219 15.52 -0.42 14.08
N ASP A 220 15.76 0.89 14.14
CA ASP A 220 17.04 1.54 13.79
C ASP A 220 17.63 1.09 12.44
N GLY A 221 16.75 0.89 11.44
CA GLY A 221 17.12 0.48 10.10
C GLY A 221 17.42 -1.01 9.92
N HIS A 222 17.11 -1.85 10.93
CA HIS A 222 17.25 -3.31 10.89
C HIS A 222 15.91 -4.01 11.08
N ILE A 223 15.75 -5.21 10.54
CA ILE A 223 14.68 -6.12 10.91
C ILE A 223 15.08 -6.78 12.22
N VAL A 224 14.22 -6.67 13.24
CA VAL A 224 14.42 -7.30 14.56
C VAL A 224 13.50 -8.48 14.79
N SER A 225 12.40 -8.59 14.05
CA SER A 225 11.50 -9.74 14.05
C SER A 225 10.85 -9.88 12.67
N ASP A 226 10.58 -11.14 12.27
CA ASP A 226 9.86 -11.52 11.05
C ASP A 226 9.10 -12.82 11.37
N GLU A 227 7.81 -12.70 11.65
CA GLU A 227 7.01 -13.77 12.25
C GLU A 227 5.68 -13.95 11.52
N TYR A 228 5.29 -15.20 11.27
CA TYR A 228 3.96 -15.53 10.77
C TYR A 228 2.93 -15.48 11.89
N ASN A 229 1.77 -14.90 11.59
CA ASN A 229 0.63 -14.86 12.51
C ASN A 229 -0.30 -16.05 12.22
N ASN A 230 -0.30 -17.02 13.13
CA ASN A 230 -1.14 -18.20 13.04
C ASN A 230 -2.57 -17.99 13.58
N ASN A 231 -2.85 -16.82 14.19
CA ASN A 231 -4.15 -16.48 14.77
C ASN A 231 -4.61 -15.10 14.25
N ILE A 232 -4.97 -15.03 12.97
CA ILE A 232 -5.41 -13.79 12.31
C ILE A 232 -6.81 -13.45 12.81
N LEU A 233 -6.96 -12.27 13.40
CA LEU A 233 -8.27 -11.76 13.85
C LEU A 233 -9.10 -11.28 12.64
N SER A 234 -10.44 -11.40 12.79
CA SER A 234 -11.39 -10.89 11.81
C SER A 234 -11.69 -9.40 12.08
N ALA A 235 -11.28 -8.52 11.16
CA ALA A 235 -11.64 -7.10 11.23
C ALA A 235 -13.15 -6.89 11.07
N GLU A 236 -13.82 -7.77 10.32
CA GLU A 236 -15.27 -7.71 10.12
C GLU A 236 -16.04 -8.00 11.41
N GLU A 237 -15.60 -8.96 12.24
CA GLU A 237 -16.23 -9.24 13.53
C GLU A 237 -16.14 -8.05 14.46
N ILE A 238 -14.97 -7.40 14.55
CA ILE A 238 -14.82 -6.18 15.34
C ILE A 238 -15.68 -5.05 14.76
N TYR A 239 -15.65 -4.84 13.46
CA TYR A 239 -16.50 -3.82 12.81
C TYR A 239 -17.98 -3.98 13.14
N ARG A 240 -18.51 -5.22 13.14
CA ARG A 240 -19.91 -5.51 13.48
C ARG A 240 -20.24 -5.32 14.96
N SER A 241 -19.25 -5.46 15.86
CA SER A 241 -19.43 -5.26 17.30
C SER A 241 -19.41 -3.80 17.74
N LEU A 242 -18.88 -2.90 16.90
CA LEU A 242 -18.82 -1.46 17.20
C LEU A 242 -20.21 -0.82 17.04
N PRO A 243 -20.58 0.14 17.91
CA PRO A 243 -21.84 0.85 17.81
C PRO A 243 -21.95 1.55 16.43
N GLU A 244 -23.16 1.57 15.87
CA GLU A 244 -23.45 2.41 14.71
C GLU A 244 -23.29 3.88 15.08
N GLU A 245 -22.75 4.68 14.16
CA GLU A 245 -22.71 6.13 14.36
C GLU A 245 -24.17 6.62 14.46
N SER A 246 -24.52 7.18 15.61
CA SER A 246 -25.76 7.93 15.74
C SER A 246 -25.62 9.20 14.92
N ASP A 247 -26.50 9.37 13.92
CA ASP A 247 -26.65 10.57 13.09
C ASP A 247 -26.78 11.85 13.93
#